data_4d238c758b0ad02691d96c4ecc6bfc67
#
_entry.id   4d238c758b0ad02691d96c4ecc6bfc67
#
_cell.length_a   1.000
_cell.length_b   1.000
_cell.length_c   1.000
_cell.angle_alpha   90.00
_cell.angle_beta   90.00
_cell.angle_gamma   90.00
#
_symmetry.space_group_name_H-M   'P 1'
#
loop_
_entity.id
_entity.type
_entity.pdbx_description
1 polymer ?
#
loop_
_entity_poly.entity_id
_entity_poly.type
_entity_poly.pdbx_seq_one_letter_code
_entity_poly.pdbx_strand_id
1 'polypeptide(L)'
;MTAVRKQDMWMISSVVDEHNHDVSPTKSRLIRGNRKLNMQVKRTLDLNDQAGVRINKSFRSLVCDAGGFENLQFVERDARNYIGKQRRALGKEGDGQALLNHFSAMRELNKDFFFEIDMDPDNRISNVFWADARSRAAFMEFGDVVSFDTTYLTNKYDMPFAPFVGVNHHGHSILLGCGLLSAEDSSTFVWLFRCWLRCMGNKSPEGIVTDQCKAMQNAIQMVFPNTRHRWCLWHIMKKLPEKLIGYTNYKEIKHTMKQLVYESSTAEDFESGWNNFIELYDLELNEWLHTLFEERHRWVPCYLKCDFWAGMSTTQRSEGMNAFFDGFINSTTTLQQFVVQYDNALRSKAEKEYEADFSSVNTTIPCGSQSFIERQFQEEYTHAKFGEVQNEFRCKMNCNVKNVVFDGIRTKYFVKEALIWKDESADKMREVIFDPSTKDIECSCRLFEFRGILCRHSLMVLAQEDVRCVSQKYILGRWSKQIRRWHTLIRASYNTKKDEPNVKRYDFLCKKFYDIAELACESQSGTDFLVDQLESLSKNASIRDAGATSLGAQKDMSSTPNTAVEHNNILSPVHVKRKGRPRGLRMQSTVEKIGKKKNM
;
A
#
# COMPACT_ATOMS: atom_id res chain seq x y z
N MET A 1 25.96 8.68 -50.06
CA MET A 1 27.27 8.12 -49.65
C MET A 1 27.18 6.61 -49.67
N THR A 2 28.02 5.94 -50.47
CA THR A 2 28.17 4.49 -50.48
C THR A 2 29.52 4.10 -49.91
N ALA A 3 29.52 3.15 -48.99
CA ALA A 3 30.76 2.64 -48.39
C ALA A 3 30.91 1.15 -48.70
N VAL A 4 32.12 0.74 -49.07
CA VAL A 4 32.46 -0.65 -49.42
C VAL A 4 33.54 -1.10 -48.44
N ARG A 5 33.41 -2.31 -47.91
CA ARG A 5 34.42 -2.92 -47.04
C ARG A 5 35.47 -3.62 -47.90
N LYS A 6 36.72 -3.14 -47.84
CA LYS A 6 37.89 -3.79 -48.44
C LYS A 6 38.92 -4.06 -47.38
N GLN A 7 39.40 -5.28 -47.30
CA GLN A 7 40.50 -5.70 -46.39
C GLN A 7 40.34 -5.17 -44.94
N ASP A 8 39.17 -5.44 -44.35
CA ASP A 8 38.78 -5.01 -43.00
C ASP A 8 38.62 -3.51 -42.74
N MET A 9 38.78 -2.65 -43.74
CA MET A 9 38.52 -1.22 -43.66
C MET A 9 37.29 -0.82 -44.48
N TRP A 10 36.54 0.13 -43.96
CA TRP A 10 35.43 0.75 -44.69
C TRP A 10 35.95 1.91 -45.53
N MET A 11 35.81 1.82 -46.84
CA MET A 11 36.16 2.89 -47.78
C MET A 11 34.91 3.51 -48.37
N ILE A 12 34.87 4.86 -48.38
CA ILE A 12 33.79 5.59 -49.05
C ILE A 12 34.05 5.45 -50.56
N SER A 13 33.13 4.81 -51.28
CA SER A 13 33.23 4.59 -52.71
C SER A 13 32.58 5.69 -53.56
N SER A 14 31.52 6.32 -53.02
CA SER A 14 30.91 7.46 -53.69
C SER A 14 30.19 8.36 -52.66
N VAL A 15 30.23 9.67 -52.90
CA VAL A 15 29.47 10.69 -52.22
C VAL A 15 28.65 11.44 -53.27
N VAL A 16 27.36 11.49 -53.09
CA VAL A 16 26.46 12.33 -53.87
C VAL A 16 26.02 13.48 -52.98
N ASP A 17 26.43 14.69 -53.31
CA ASP A 17 26.12 15.91 -52.53
C ASP A 17 24.82 16.58 -52.96
N GLU A 18 24.35 16.24 -54.18
CA GLU A 18 23.07 16.72 -54.67
C GLU A 18 21.93 15.87 -54.09
N HIS A 19 20.98 16.55 -53.43
CA HIS A 19 19.77 15.93 -52.88
C HIS A 19 18.56 16.39 -53.69
N ASN A 20 17.64 15.47 -53.97
CA ASN A 20 16.36 15.74 -54.64
C ASN A 20 15.24 16.22 -53.70
N HIS A 21 15.61 16.60 -52.48
CA HIS A 21 14.73 17.10 -51.46
C HIS A 21 15.46 18.13 -50.59
N ASP A 22 14.72 18.97 -49.88
CA ASP A 22 15.27 19.97 -48.95
C ASP A 22 15.99 19.28 -47.81
N VAL A 23 17.19 19.80 -47.47
CA VAL A 23 17.98 19.33 -46.34
C VAL A 23 17.51 20.05 -45.10
N SER A 24 17.09 19.31 -44.08
CA SER A 24 16.65 19.85 -42.80
C SER A 24 17.50 19.26 -41.65
N PRO A 25 18.55 19.98 -41.19
CA PRO A 25 19.40 19.49 -40.11
C PRO A 25 18.62 19.17 -38.83
N THR A 26 17.59 19.97 -38.49
CA THR A 26 16.75 19.78 -37.32
C THR A 26 15.91 18.50 -37.36
N LYS A 27 15.61 17.98 -38.57
CA LYS A 27 14.87 16.73 -38.76
C LYS A 27 15.76 15.49 -38.81
N SER A 28 17.10 15.64 -38.83
CA SER A 28 18.04 14.52 -38.89
C SER A 28 17.87 13.55 -37.72
N ARG A 29 17.47 14.04 -36.55
CA ARG A 29 17.13 13.25 -35.37
C ARG A 29 15.95 12.28 -35.57
N LEU A 30 15.12 12.46 -36.60
CA LEU A 30 14.00 11.57 -36.92
C LEU A 30 14.47 10.35 -37.71
N ILE A 31 15.65 10.42 -38.32
CA ILE A 31 16.27 9.32 -39.06
C ILE A 31 16.82 8.29 -38.09
N ARG A 32 16.40 7.02 -38.22
CA ARG A 32 16.72 5.94 -37.26
C ARG A 32 18.23 5.78 -37.01
N GLY A 33 19.06 5.92 -38.04
CA GLY A 33 20.51 5.80 -37.93
C GLY A 33 21.21 6.87 -37.09
N ASN A 34 20.57 8.05 -36.98
CA ASN A 34 21.12 9.20 -36.25
C ASN A 34 20.66 9.27 -34.79
N ARG A 35 19.72 8.39 -34.39
CA ARG A 35 19.15 8.40 -33.05
C ARG A 35 20.04 7.65 -32.06
N LYS A 36 20.40 8.31 -30.95
CA LYS A 36 21.24 7.75 -29.89
C LYS A 36 20.66 8.06 -28.50
N LEU A 37 20.64 7.07 -27.65
CA LEU A 37 20.42 7.21 -26.21
C LEU A 37 21.79 7.24 -25.52
N ASN A 38 22.17 8.38 -24.98
CA ASN A 38 23.41 8.49 -24.19
C ASN A 38 23.27 7.77 -22.83
N MET A 39 24.34 7.67 -22.06
CA MET A 39 24.35 6.94 -20.79
C MET A 39 23.48 7.62 -19.74
N GLN A 40 23.47 8.96 -19.68
CA GLN A 40 22.64 9.74 -18.78
C GLN A 40 21.14 9.47 -19.02
N VAL A 41 20.70 9.56 -20.29
CA VAL A 41 19.30 9.27 -20.65
C VAL A 41 18.92 7.83 -20.29
N LYS A 42 19.77 6.85 -20.59
CA LYS A 42 19.54 5.45 -20.21
C LYS A 42 19.40 5.31 -18.69
N ARG A 43 20.32 5.92 -17.93
CA ARG A 43 20.29 5.90 -16.46
C ARG A 43 19.00 6.54 -15.90
N THR A 44 18.61 7.71 -16.43
CA THR A 44 17.36 8.38 -16.03
C THR A 44 16.14 7.51 -16.34
N LEU A 45 16.09 6.90 -17.52
CA LEU A 45 15.01 5.98 -17.89
C LEU A 45 14.95 4.75 -16.97
N ASP A 46 16.10 4.16 -16.62
CA ASP A 46 16.19 3.00 -15.72
C ASP A 46 15.76 3.35 -14.30
N LEU A 47 16.20 4.50 -13.77
CA LEU A 47 15.79 4.98 -12.44
C LEU A 47 14.29 5.29 -12.39
N ASN A 48 13.77 5.96 -13.41
CA ASN A 48 12.34 6.27 -13.51
C ASN A 48 11.49 5.00 -13.65
N ASP A 49 11.95 4.01 -14.41
CA ASP A 49 11.28 2.72 -14.54
C ASP A 49 11.26 1.96 -13.21
N GLN A 50 12.37 1.99 -12.47
CA GLN A 50 12.46 1.44 -11.11
C GLN A 50 11.56 2.16 -10.10
N ALA A 51 11.40 3.48 -10.27
CA ALA A 51 10.51 4.29 -9.44
C ALA A 51 9.02 4.17 -9.84
N GLY A 52 8.68 3.36 -10.84
CA GLY A 52 7.30 3.20 -11.33
C GLY A 52 6.79 4.37 -12.18
N VAL A 53 7.66 5.28 -12.59
CA VAL A 53 7.28 6.41 -13.44
C VAL A 53 6.95 5.91 -14.86
N ARG A 54 5.77 6.24 -15.36
CA ARG A 54 5.34 5.85 -16.71
C ARG A 54 6.29 6.40 -17.76
N ILE A 55 6.65 5.59 -18.76
CA ILE A 55 7.64 5.92 -19.80
C ILE A 55 7.33 7.23 -20.51
N ASN A 56 6.05 7.53 -20.80
CA ASN A 56 5.66 8.80 -21.42
C ASN A 56 5.96 10.01 -20.51
N LYS A 57 5.88 9.87 -19.18
CA LYS A 57 6.25 10.94 -18.25
C LYS A 57 7.76 11.09 -18.14
N SER A 58 8.49 9.97 -18.09
CA SER A 58 9.95 9.96 -18.13
C SER A 58 10.50 10.62 -19.42
N PHE A 59 9.89 10.32 -20.57
CA PHE A 59 10.24 10.96 -21.83
C PHE A 59 9.96 12.48 -21.82
N ARG A 60 8.80 12.90 -21.31
CA ARG A 60 8.46 14.33 -21.17
C ARG A 60 9.39 15.07 -20.22
N SER A 61 9.82 14.44 -19.12
CA SER A 61 10.81 15.01 -18.21
C SER A 61 12.13 15.28 -18.93
N LEU A 62 12.60 14.31 -19.74
CA LEU A 62 13.80 14.47 -20.56
C LEU A 62 13.65 15.54 -21.66
N VAL A 63 12.44 15.73 -22.21
CA VAL A 63 12.16 16.86 -23.13
C VAL A 63 12.29 18.19 -22.43
N CYS A 64 11.73 18.32 -21.20
CA CYS A 64 11.82 19.55 -20.41
C CYS A 64 13.29 19.83 -20.01
N ASP A 65 14.04 18.80 -19.58
CA ASP A 65 15.46 18.91 -19.22
C ASP A 65 16.33 19.36 -20.40
N ALA A 66 16.01 18.88 -21.62
CA ALA A 66 16.71 19.29 -22.84
C ALA A 66 16.26 20.66 -23.41
N GLY A 67 15.25 21.32 -22.82
CA GLY A 67 14.70 22.58 -23.31
C GLY A 67 13.86 22.47 -24.57
N GLY A 68 13.39 21.27 -24.96
CA GLY A 68 12.51 21.04 -26.10
C GLY A 68 12.76 19.73 -26.85
N PHE A 69 11.79 19.34 -27.67
CA PHE A 69 11.88 18.11 -28.49
C PHE A 69 13.03 18.15 -29.49
N GLU A 70 13.33 19.32 -30.03
CA GLU A 70 14.38 19.57 -31.04
C GLU A 70 15.78 19.29 -30.51
N ASN A 71 15.98 19.39 -29.23
CA ASN A 71 17.28 19.19 -28.57
C ASN A 71 17.56 17.71 -28.21
N LEU A 72 16.54 16.84 -28.34
CA LEU A 72 16.73 15.40 -28.11
C LEU A 72 17.24 14.69 -29.35
N GLN A 73 18.21 13.78 -29.18
CA GLN A 73 18.73 12.92 -30.25
C GLN A 73 17.97 11.59 -30.39
N PHE A 74 16.75 11.49 -29.85
CA PHE A 74 15.91 10.29 -29.88
C PHE A 74 14.43 10.66 -29.77
N VAL A 75 13.55 9.70 -30.05
CA VAL A 75 12.10 9.86 -29.93
C VAL A 75 11.54 8.95 -28.83
N GLU A 76 10.30 9.20 -28.39
CA GLU A 76 9.65 8.40 -27.34
C GLU A 76 9.69 6.89 -27.61
N ARG A 77 9.57 6.50 -28.89
CA ARG A 77 9.65 5.10 -29.32
C ARG A 77 10.99 4.44 -28.96
N ASP A 78 12.10 5.19 -28.98
CA ASP A 78 13.43 4.64 -28.64
C ASP A 78 13.53 4.43 -27.13
N ALA A 79 12.99 5.33 -26.31
CA ALA A 79 12.88 5.14 -24.88
C ALA A 79 12.03 3.90 -24.53
N ARG A 80 10.87 3.73 -25.20
CA ARG A 80 10.03 2.53 -25.06
C ARG A 80 10.76 1.25 -25.47
N ASN A 81 11.47 1.28 -26.60
CA ASN A 81 12.23 0.13 -27.07
C ASN A 81 13.38 -0.23 -26.13
N TYR A 82 14.08 0.78 -25.57
CA TYR A 82 15.15 0.58 -24.61
C TYR A 82 14.62 -0.10 -23.35
N ILE A 83 13.62 0.47 -22.68
CA ILE A 83 13.01 -0.12 -21.48
C ILE A 83 12.44 -1.52 -21.79
N GLY A 84 11.76 -1.69 -22.94
CA GLY A 84 11.27 -3.00 -23.36
C GLY A 84 12.37 -4.03 -23.57
N LYS A 85 13.56 -3.61 -24.03
CA LYS A 85 14.75 -4.48 -24.16
C LYS A 85 15.31 -4.86 -22.78
N GLN A 86 15.43 -3.89 -21.86
CA GLN A 86 15.89 -4.15 -20.49
C GLN A 86 14.97 -5.13 -19.77
N ARG A 87 13.66 -4.89 -19.83
CA ARG A 87 12.66 -5.78 -19.23
C ARG A 87 12.69 -7.19 -19.80
N ARG A 88 12.92 -7.36 -21.12
CA ARG A 88 13.07 -8.70 -21.75
C ARG A 88 14.40 -9.36 -21.39
N ALA A 89 15.47 -8.59 -21.20
CA ALA A 89 16.77 -9.14 -20.79
C ALA A 89 16.72 -9.75 -19.38
N LEU A 90 15.96 -9.11 -18.48
CA LEU A 90 15.71 -9.63 -17.13
C LEU A 90 14.90 -10.94 -17.13
N GLY A 91 14.02 -11.14 -18.12
CA GLY A 91 13.16 -12.33 -18.23
C GLY A 91 13.72 -13.46 -19.13
N LYS A 92 15.02 -13.49 -19.46
CA LYS A 92 15.59 -14.54 -20.33
C LYS A 92 15.52 -15.93 -19.73
N GLU A 93 15.61 -16.07 -18.41
CA GLU A 93 15.52 -17.35 -17.69
C GLU A 93 14.07 -17.78 -17.42
N GLY A 94 13.09 -16.99 -17.84
CA GLY A 94 11.69 -17.13 -17.46
C GLY A 94 11.34 -16.32 -16.20
N ASP A 95 10.16 -15.74 -16.18
CA ASP A 95 9.72 -14.86 -15.10
C ASP A 95 9.54 -15.62 -13.77
N GLY A 96 9.17 -16.91 -13.85
CA GLY A 96 9.05 -17.78 -12.68
C GLY A 96 10.40 -18.08 -12.03
N GLN A 97 11.41 -18.44 -12.83
CA GLN A 97 12.77 -18.69 -12.33
C GLN A 97 13.39 -17.42 -11.74
N ALA A 98 13.19 -16.28 -12.39
CA ALA A 98 13.67 -14.98 -11.88
C ALA A 98 13.04 -14.62 -10.52
N LEU A 99 11.74 -14.94 -10.31
CA LEU A 99 11.08 -14.77 -9.02
C LEU A 99 11.70 -15.64 -7.93
N LEU A 100 11.91 -16.95 -8.22
CA LEU A 100 12.55 -17.87 -7.27
C LEU A 100 13.96 -17.40 -6.90
N ASN A 101 14.76 -17.01 -7.88
CA ASN A 101 16.12 -16.50 -7.67
C ASN A 101 16.11 -15.26 -6.77
N HIS A 102 15.15 -14.35 -6.97
CA HIS A 102 14.97 -13.18 -6.12
C HIS A 102 14.64 -13.57 -4.67
N PHE A 103 13.67 -14.44 -4.46
CA PHE A 103 13.27 -14.86 -3.12
C PHE A 103 14.37 -15.64 -2.40
N SER A 104 15.12 -16.48 -3.13
CA SER A 104 16.27 -17.19 -2.57
C SER A 104 17.36 -16.22 -2.10
N ALA A 105 17.68 -15.21 -2.93
CA ALA A 105 18.61 -14.16 -2.55
C ALA A 105 18.14 -13.34 -1.34
N MET A 106 16.83 -13.03 -1.26
CA MET A 106 16.26 -12.33 -0.10
C MET A 106 16.37 -13.17 1.19
N ARG A 107 16.15 -14.48 1.10
CA ARG A 107 16.29 -15.40 2.24
C ARG A 107 17.76 -15.59 2.68
N GLU A 108 18.71 -15.53 1.74
CA GLU A 108 20.14 -15.51 2.08
C GLU A 108 20.54 -14.24 2.83
N LEU A 109 19.97 -13.09 2.45
CA LEU A 109 20.24 -11.80 3.09
C LEU A 109 19.55 -11.68 4.46
N ASN A 110 18.40 -12.31 4.62
CA ASN A 110 17.68 -12.36 5.89
C ASN A 110 16.93 -13.69 6.02
N LYS A 111 17.36 -14.53 6.97
CA LYS A 111 16.79 -15.86 7.23
C LYS A 111 15.30 -15.83 7.64
N ASP A 112 14.83 -14.68 8.12
CA ASP A 112 13.43 -14.47 8.49
C ASP A 112 12.55 -14.11 7.29
N PHE A 113 13.11 -13.95 6.08
CA PHE A 113 12.30 -13.85 4.87
C PHE A 113 11.67 -15.20 4.56
N PHE A 114 10.34 -15.23 4.49
CA PHE A 114 9.56 -16.43 4.26
C PHE A 114 8.91 -16.38 2.87
N PHE A 115 8.95 -17.49 2.13
CA PHE A 115 8.18 -17.67 0.90
C PHE A 115 7.80 -19.12 0.66
N GLU A 116 6.69 -19.32 -0.03
CA GLU A 116 6.25 -20.60 -0.57
C GLU A 116 5.72 -20.40 -1.98
N ILE A 117 6.00 -21.36 -2.85
CA ILE A 117 5.54 -21.39 -4.25
C ILE A 117 4.83 -22.72 -4.46
N ASP A 118 3.60 -22.65 -4.94
CA ASP A 118 2.80 -23.77 -5.37
C ASP A 118 2.92 -23.91 -6.90
N MET A 119 3.08 -25.11 -7.39
CA MET A 119 3.30 -25.41 -8.81
C MET A 119 2.26 -26.39 -9.32
N ASP A 120 1.90 -26.22 -10.58
CA ASP A 120 1.07 -27.18 -11.28
C ASP A 120 1.90 -28.42 -11.74
N PRO A 121 1.26 -29.48 -12.27
CA PRO A 121 1.96 -30.67 -12.76
C PRO A 121 3.00 -30.43 -13.86
N ASP A 122 2.90 -29.30 -14.58
CA ASP A 122 3.84 -28.88 -15.63
C ASP A 122 5.02 -28.06 -15.07
N ASN A 123 5.20 -27.98 -13.74
CA ASN A 123 6.17 -27.12 -13.05
C ASN A 123 5.98 -25.62 -13.33
N ARG A 124 4.75 -25.16 -13.57
CA ARG A 124 4.41 -23.74 -13.67
C ARG A 124 3.97 -23.22 -12.32
N ILE A 125 4.32 -21.97 -12.04
CA ILE A 125 3.84 -21.30 -10.83
C ILE A 125 2.31 -21.19 -10.87
N SER A 126 1.66 -21.77 -9.87
CA SER A 126 0.24 -21.68 -9.60
C SER A 126 -0.06 -20.60 -8.57
N ASN A 127 0.53 -20.69 -7.38
CA ASN A 127 0.36 -19.72 -6.32
C ASN A 127 1.71 -19.33 -5.73
N VAL A 128 1.80 -18.11 -5.21
CA VAL A 128 2.99 -17.61 -4.53
C VAL A 128 2.57 -16.89 -3.26
N PHE A 129 3.25 -17.18 -2.16
CA PHE A 129 3.12 -16.45 -0.90
C PHE A 129 4.50 -15.99 -0.43
N TRP A 130 4.60 -14.78 0.11
CA TRP A 130 5.81 -14.30 0.78
C TRP A 130 5.50 -13.26 1.86
N ALA A 131 6.42 -13.18 2.82
CA ALA A 131 6.47 -12.12 3.82
C ALA A 131 7.93 -11.80 4.15
N ASP A 132 8.26 -10.54 4.20
CA ASP A 132 9.57 -10.09 4.64
C ASP A 132 9.71 -10.16 6.18
N ALA A 133 10.95 -10.12 6.66
CA ALA A 133 11.25 -10.23 8.08
C ALA A 133 10.61 -9.11 8.92
N ARG A 134 10.51 -7.88 8.35
CA ARG A 134 9.84 -6.76 9.03
C ARG A 134 8.33 -7.00 9.18
N SER A 135 7.69 -7.52 8.14
CA SER A 135 6.26 -7.89 8.17
C SER A 135 5.98 -8.97 9.21
N ARG A 136 6.84 -9.99 9.32
CA ARG A 136 6.73 -11.04 10.35
C ARG A 136 6.89 -10.49 11.75
N ALA A 137 7.90 -9.64 11.96
CA ALA A 137 8.11 -8.99 13.25
C ALA A 137 6.96 -8.02 13.61
N ALA A 138 6.42 -7.29 12.64
CA ALA A 138 5.27 -6.42 12.83
C ALA A 138 3.99 -7.20 13.20
N PHE A 139 3.84 -8.43 12.70
CA PHE A 139 2.71 -9.30 13.08
C PHE A 139 2.72 -9.64 14.57
N MET A 140 3.87 -9.81 15.19
CA MET A 140 3.96 -10.09 16.64
C MET A 140 3.36 -8.97 17.49
N GLU A 141 3.41 -7.74 17.00
CA GLU A 141 2.94 -6.53 17.67
C GLU A 141 1.50 -6.13 17.26
N PHE A 142 1.16 -6.36 16.00
CA PHE A 142 -0.03 -5.79 15.35
C PHE A 142 -0.88 -6.82 14.60
N GLY A 143 -0.60 -8.11 14.78
CA GLY A 143 -1.32 -9.19 14.11
C GLY A 143 -2.63 -9.61 14.79
N ASP A 144 -3.06 -8.88 15.82
CA ASP A 144 -4.33 -9.10 16.51
C ASP A 144 -5.53 -8.99 15.57
N VAL A 145 -5.56 -7.98 14.68
CA VAL A 145 -6.62 -7.80 13.69
C VAL A 145 -6.03 -7.57 12.30
N VAL A 146 -6.54 -8.33 11.34
CA VAL A 146 -6.07 -8.32 9.95
C VAL A 146 -7.23 -8.01 9.00
N SER A 147 -7.00 -7.14 8.04
CA SER A 147 -7.88 -6.94 6.89
C SER A 147 -7.31 -7.67 5.68
N PHE A 148 -8.13 -8.45 4.99
CA PHE A 148 -7.76 -9.21 3.82
C PHE A 148 -8.74 -8.95 2.68
N ASP A 149 -8.20 -8.65 1.49
CA ASP A 149 -8.98 -8.40 0.27
C ASP A 149 -8.08 -8.62 -0.94
N THR A 150 -8.63 -9.15 -2.02
CA THR A 150 -7.88 -9.41 -3.25
C THR A 150 -8.10 -8.31 -4.28
N THR A 151 -7.08 -8.04 -5.10
CA THR A 151 -7.19 -7.09 -6.22
C THR A 151 -6.61 -7.66 -7.50
N TYR A 152 -7.17 -7.24 -8.64
CA TYR A 152 -6.84 -7.73 -9.97
C TYR A 152 -6.01 -6.73 -10.78
N LEU A 153 -5.53 -7.19 -11.96
CA LEU A 153 -4.82 -6.38 -12.96
C LEU A 153 -3.51 -5.77 -12.44
N THR A 154 -2.87 -6.44 -11.48
CA THR A 154 -1.62 -5.99 -10.87
C THR A 154 -0.37 -6.57 -11.53
N ASN A 155 -0.53 -7.57 -12.40
CA ASN A 155 0.57 -8.25 -13.06
C ASN A 155 0.17 -8.81 -14.43
N LYS A 156 1.18 -9.19 -15.22
CA LYS A 156 1.05 -9.69 -16.59
C LYS A 156 0.24 -11.00 -16.72
N TYR A 157 0.12 -11.76 -15.66
CA TYR A 157 -0.53 -13.08 -15.66
C TYR A 157 -1.97 -13.03 -15.14
N ASP A 158 -2.47 -11.83 -14.80
CA ASP A 158 -3.77 -11.60 -14.19
C ASP A 158 -3.99 -12.38 -12.88
N MET A 159 -2.90 -12.71 -12.17
CA MET A 159 -2.98 -13.33 -10.86
C MET A 159 -3.51 -12.32 -9.85
N PRO A 160 -4.58 -12.63 -9.07
CA PRO A 160 -5.03 -11.79 -7.98
C PRO A 160 -3.91 -11.53 -6.96
N PHE A 161 -3.72 -10.27 -6.58
CA PHE A 161 -2.84 -9.89 -5.48
C PHE A 161 -3.62 -9.90 -4.18
N ALA A 162 -3.10 -10.60 -3.19
CA ALA A 162 -3.78 -10.93 -1.93
C ALA A 162 -2.95 -10.48 -0.72
N PRO A 163 -3.00 -9.18 -0.32
CA PRO A 163 -2.27 -8.66 0.82
C PRO A 163 -2.99 -8.91 2.15
N PHE A 164 -2.24 -9.29 3.18
CA PHE A 164 -2.66 -9.25 4.58
C PHE A 164 -2.27 -7.90 5.17
N VAL A 165 -3.25 -7.14 5.63
CA VAL A 165 -3.05 -5.76 6.07
C VAL A 165 -3.40 -5.60 7.54
N GLY A 166 -2.44 -5.15 8.33
CA GLY A 166 -2.62 -4.76 9.73
C GLY A 166 -2.60 -3.25 9.91
N VAL A 167 -2.63 -2.82 11.18
CA VAL A 167 -2.57 -1.41 11.57
C VAL A 167 -1.50 -1.24 12.63
N ASN A 168 -0.52 -0.35 12.41
CA ASN A 168 0.52 -0.07 13.37
C ASN A 168 0.07 0.92 14.47
N HIS A 169 0.97 1.29 15.36
CA HIS A 169 0.73 2.19 16.49
C HIS A 169 0.43 3.64 16.12
N HIS A 170 0.71 4.05 14.87
CA HIS A 170 0.26 5.33 14.33
C HIS A 170 -1.12 5.25 13.64
N GLY A 171 -1.72 4.06 13.58
CA GLY A 171 -2.93 3.84 12.81
C GLY A 171 -2.69 3.73 11.31
N HIS A 172 -1.42 3.60 10.85
CA HIS A 172 -1.09 3.40 9.45
C HIS A 172 -1.29 1.93 9.05
N SER A 173 -1.71 1.71 7.80
CA SER A 173 -1.80 0.37 7.23
C SER A 173 -0.41 -0.19 6.96
N ILE A 174 -0.14 -1.39 7.44
CA ILE A 174 1.11 -2.16 7.26
C ILE A 174 0.81 -3.49 6.58
N LEU A 175 1.81 -4.03 5.86
CA LEU A 175 1.72 -5.36 5.27
C LEU A 175 2.22 -6.42 6.25
N LEU A 176 1.46 -7.50 6.35
CA LEU A 176 1.77 -8.68 7.16
C LEU A 176 1.97 -9.93 6.30
N GLY A 177 2.39 -9.74 5.06
CA GLY A 177 2.55 -10.75 4.03
C GLY A 177 1.57 -10.58 2.88
N CYS A 178 1.82 -11.26 1.77
CA CYS A 178 0.96 -11.22 0.60
C CYS A 178 1.14 -12.43 -0.30
N GLY A 179 0.19 -12.65 -1.20
CA GLY A 179 0.25 -13.68 -2.21
C GLY A 179 -0.14 -13.20 -3.60
N LEU A 180 0.25 -14.00 -4.60
CA LEU A 180 -0.29 -13.98 -5.95
C LEU A 180 -0.96 -15.32 -6.20
N LEU A 181 -2.21 -15.31 -6.60
CA LEU A 181 -3.07 -16.49 -6.64
C LEU A 181 -3.45 -16.87 -8.07
N SER A 182 -3.61 -18.16 -8.31
CA SER A 182 -4.13 -18.68 -9.59
C SER A 182 -5.64 -18.50 -9.70
N ALA A 183 -6.38 -18.57 -8.59
CA ALA A 183 -7.84 -18.48 -8.54
C ALA A 183 -8.33 -17.91 -7.20
N GLU A 184 -9.61 -17.56 -7.15
CA GLU A 184 -10.30 -17.13 -5.92
C GLU A 184 -11.29 -18.22 -5.47
N ASP A 185 -10.82 -19.44 -5.36
CA ASP A 185 -11.58 -20.57 -4.84
C ASP A 185 -11.16 -20.94 -3.41
N SER A 186 -11.98 -21.80 -2.78
CA SER A 186 -11.74 -22.19 -1.38
C SER A 186 -10.42 -22.92 -1.19
N SER A 187 -9.98 -23.74 -2.13
CA SER A 187 -8.73 -24.51 -2.05
C SER A 187 -7.51 -23.60 -2.10
N THR A 188 -7.52 -22.64 -2.99
CA THR A 188 -6.47 -21.62 -3.13
C THR A 188 -6.37 -20.74 -1.88
N PHE A 189 -7.51 -20.27 -1.33
CA PHE A 189 -7.49 -19.51 -0.07
C PHE A 189 -7.05 -20.35 1.13
N VAL A 190 -7.42 -21.64 1.21
CA VAL A 190 -6.93 -22.54 2.26
C VAL A 190 -5.42 -22.70 2.19
N TRP A 191 -4.86 -22.89 0.99
CA TRP A 191 -3.42 -22.95 0.78
C TRP A 191 -2.75 -21.64 1.26
N LEU A 192 -3.23 -20.49 0.80
CA LEU A 192 -2.69 -19.19 1.15
C LEU A 192 -2.71 -18.94 2.67
N PHE A 193 -3.84 -19.20 3.32
CA PHE A 193 -4.00 -18.96 4.75
C PHE A 193 -3.15 -19.91 5.59
N ARG A 194 -2.95 -21.16 5.15
CA ARG A 194 -2.02 -22.10 5.78
C ARG A 194 -0.57 -21.64 5.65
N CYS A 195 -0.16 -21.16 4.47
CA CYS A 195 1.18 -20.58 4.27
C CYS A 195 1.40 -19.39 5.20
N TRP A 196 0.43 -18.49 5.26
CA TRP A 196 0.49 -17.32 6.14
C TRP A 196 0.54 -17.71 7.62
N LEU A 197 -0.29 -18.66 8.06
CA LEU A 197 -0.28 -19.17 9.44
C LEU A 197 1.07 -19.76 9.84
N ARG A 198 1.66 -20.62 8.99
CA ARG A 198 3.02 -21.15 9.21
C ARG A 198 4.06 -20.04 9.27
N CYS A 199 3.99 -19.08 8.35
CA CYS A 199 4.88 -17.92 8.34
C CYS A 199 4.83 -17.15 9.65
N MET A 200 3.67 -17.01 10.26
CA MET A 200 3.44 -16.28 11.52
C MET A 200 3.62 -17.15 12.78
N GLY A 201 4.32 -18.28 12.66
CA GLY A 201 4.60 -19.17 13.80
C GLY A 201 3.37 -19.89 14.35
N ASN A 202 2.39 -20.18 13.49
CA ASN A 202 1.10 -20.81 13.81
C ASN A 202 0.22 -19.98 14.77
N LYS A 203 0.46 -18.67 14.85
CA LYS A 203 -0.40 -17.74 15.60
C LYS A 203 -1.46 -17.18 14.66
N SER A 204 -2.73 -17.49 14.91
CA SER A 204 -3.86 -16.89 14.18
C SER A 204 -4.16 -15.48 14.70
N PRO A 205 -4.77 -14.59 13.88
CA PRO A 205 -5.26 -13.30 14.35
C PRO A 205 -6.49 -13.51 15.24
N GLU A 206 -6.77 -12.56 16.13
CA GLU A 206 -7.99 -12.53 16.93
C GLU A 206 -9.21 -12.17 16.07
N GLY A 207 -9.01 -11.25 15.12
CA GLY A 207 -10.03 -10.82 14.18
C GLY A 207 -9.54 -10.72 12.73
N ILE A 208 -10.41 -11.09 11.79
CA ILE A 208 -10.16 -10.91 10.35
C ILE A 208 -11.34 -10.21 9.68
N VAL A 209 -11.05 -9.20 8.85
CA VAL A 209 -12.05 -8.43 8.10
C VAL A 209 -11.90 -8.75 6.62
N THR A 210 -12.96 -9.26 5.97
CA THR A 210 -12.97 -9.54 4.51
C THR A 210 -14.25 -9.01 3.86
N ASP A 211 -14.36 -9.16 2.55
CA ASP A 211 -15.65 -9.04 1.87
C ASP A 211 -16.54 -10.29 2.12
N GLN A 212 -17.69 -10.35 1.43
CA GLN A 212 -18.64 -11.48 1.53
C GLN A 212 -18.29 -12.65 0.58
N CYS A 213 -17.02 -12.85 0.21
CA CYS A 213 -16.62 -13.98 -0.65
C CYS A 213 -16.80 -15.32 0.08
N LYS A 214 -17.66 -16.18 -0.45
CA LYS A 214 -17.95 -17.49 0.17
C LYS A 214 -16.72 -18.40 0.25
N ALA A 215 -15.84 -18.36 -0.77
CA ALA A 215 -14.60 -19.12 -0.79
C ALA A 215 -13.66 -18.69 0.35
N MET A 216 -13.54 -17.36 0.61
CA MET A 216 -12.76 -16.84 1.74
C MET A 216 -13.36 -17.28 3.08
N GLN A 217 -14.69 -17.23 3.22
CA GLN A 217 -15.38 -17.66 4.46
C GLN A 217 -15.07 -19.12 4.79
N ASN A 218 -15.21 -20.01 3.79
CA ASN A 218 -14.92 -21.43 3.96
C ASN A 218 -13.45 -21.65 4.36
N ALA A 219 -12.52 -20.97 3.71
CA ALA A 219 -11.10 -21.08 4.02
C ALA A 219 -10.76 -20.57 5.43
N ILE A 220 -11.34 -19.45 5.85
CA ILE A 220 -11.16 -18.90 7.21
C ILE A 220 -11.69 -19.88 8.26
N GLN A 221 -12.88 -20.44 8.06
CA GLN A 221 -13.45 -21.41 8.98
C GLN A 221 -12.59 -22.66 9.13
N MET A 222 -11.94 -23.10 8.04
CA MET A 222 -11.05 -24.27 8.05
C MET A 222 -9.68 -24.01 8.68
N VAL A 223 -9.10 -22.83 8.45
CA VAL A 223 -7.71 -22.51 8.85
C VAL A 223 -7.66 -21.73 10.15
N PHE A 224 -8.63 -20.86 10.40
CA PHE A 224 -8.69 -19.96 11.56
C PHE A 224 -10.00 -20.14 12.35
N PRO A 225 -10.31 -21.36 12.87
CA PRO A 225 -11.61 -21.66 13.48
C PRO A 225 -11.95 -20.79 14.69
N ASN A 226 -10.94 -20.27 15.39
CA ASN A 226 -11.11 -19.44 16.59
C ASN A 226 -11.01 -17.93 16.29
N THR A 227 -10.75 -17.53 15.05
CA THR A 227 -10.66 -16.12 14.64
C THR A 227 -12.05 -15.55 14.40
N ARG A 228 -12.32 -14.38 14.96
CA ARG A 228 -13.58 -13.67 14.70
C ARG A 228 -13.59 -13.13 13.27
N HIS A 229 -14.49 -13.63 12.46
CA HIS A 229 -14.60 -13.22 11.06
C HIS A 229 -15.66 -12.12 10.92
N ARG A 230 -15.21 -10.94 10.49
CA ARG A 230 -16.07 -9.78 10.23
C ARG A 230 -16.17 -9.50 8.73
N TRP A 231 -17.40 -9.22 8.26
CA TRP A 231 -17.61 -8.75 6.91
C TRP A 231 -17.44 -7.24 6.79
N CYS A 232 -16.87 -6.83 5.67
CA CYS A 232 -16.70 -5.43 5.34
C CYS A 232 -18.07 -4.73 5.16
N LEU A 233 -18.39 -3.85 6.10
CA LEU A 233 -19.65 -3.09 6.08
C LEU A 233 -19.78 -2.23 4.82
N TRP A 234 -18.68 -1.68 4.31
CA TRP A 234 -18.70 -0.87 3.10
C TRP A 234 -19.11 -1.69 1.86
N HIS A 235 -18.60 -2.93 1.71
CA HIS A 235 -18.98 -3.82 0.60
C HIS A 235 -20.46 -4.21 0.66
N ILE A 236 -20.99 -4.43 1.86
CA ILE A 236 -22.43 -4.67 2.04
C ILE A 236 -23.23 -3.45 1.58
N MET A 237 -22.88 -2.25 2.08
CA MET A 237 -23.57 -1.00 1.72
C MET A 237 -23.42 -0.63 0.23
N LYS A 238 -22.33 -1.07 -0.41
CA LYS A 238 -22.09 -0.89 -1.85
C LYS A 238 -23.00 -1.77 -2.71
N LYS A 239 -23.41 -2.94 -2.22
CA LYS A 239 -24.31 -3.85 -2.94
C LYS A 239 -25.78 -3.42 -2.87
N LEU A 240 -26.16 -2.50 -1.97
CA LEU A 240 -27.55 -2.02 -1.84
C LEU A 240 -28.18 -1.57 -3.18
N PRO A 241 -27.51 -0.74 -4.03
CA PRO A 241 -28.11 -0.37 -5.31
C PRO A 241 -28.40 -1.57 -6.22
N GLU A 242 -27.50 -2.55 -6.24
CA GLU A 242 -27.64 -3.75 -7.07
C GLU A 242 -28.80 -4.63 -6.60
N LYS A 243 -28.98 -4.76 -5.28
CA LYS A 243 -29.93 -5.71 -4.68
C LYS A 243 -31.32 -5.12 -4.44
N LEU A 244 -31.43 -3.78 -4.34
CA LEU A 244 -32.66 -3.10 -3.92
C LEU A 244 -33.16 -2.01 -4.89
N ILE A 245 -32.49 -1.75 -6.03
CA ILE A 245 -32.88 -0.68 -6.97
C ILE A 245 -34.27 -0.92 -7.62
N GLY A 246 -34.73 -2.18 -7.66
CA GLY A 246 -36.02 -2.56 -8.21
C GLY A 246 -37.22 -2.16 -7.33
N TYR A 247 -37.00 -1.77 -6.08
CA TYR A 247 -38.05 -1.37 -5.16
C TYR A 247 -38.38 0.12 -5.31
N THR A 248 -39.68 0.47 -5.28
CA THR A 248 -40.16 1.82 -5.54
C THR A 248 -39.57 2.85 -4.59
N ASN A 249 -39.41 2.50 -3.30
CA ASN A 249 -38.93 3.39 -2.23
C ASN A 249 -37.40 3.21 -1.94
N TYR A 250 -36.60 2.86 -2.95
CA TYR A 250 -35.17 2.54 -2.77
C TYR A 250 -34.39 3.56 -1.91
N LYS A 251 -34.65 4.88 -2.08
CA LYS A 251 -33.92 5.91 -1.32
C LYS A 251 -34.23 5.84 0.17
N GLU A 252 -35.49 5.62 0.52
CA GLU A 252 -35.97 5.50 1.89
C GLU A 252 -35.49 4.19 2.51
N ILE A 253 -35.62 3.06 1.80
CA ILE A 253 -35.09 1.76 2.18
C ILE A 253 -33.60 1.87 2.53
N LYS A 254 -32.82 2.47 1.65
CA LYS A 254 -31.38 2.69 1.87
C LYS A 254 -31.08 3.57 3.09
N HIS A 255 -31.87 4.61 3.31
CA HIS A 255 -31.72 5.51 4.46
C HIS A 255 -32.03 4.78 5.75
N THR A 256 -33.19 4.13 5.83
CA THR A 256 -33.68 3.40 7.02
C THR A 256 -32.73 2.25 7.36
N MET A 257 -32.29 1.46 6.36
CA MET A 257 -31.30 0.39 6.61
C MET A 257 -29.98 0.93 7.16
N LYS A 258 -29.49 2.06 6.65
CA LYS A 258 -28.26 2.68 7.17
C LYS A 258 -28.48 3.16 8.61
N GLN A 259 -29.57 3.83 8.87
CA GLN A 259 -29.89 4.31 10.21
C GLN A 259 -29.95 3.14 11.19
N LEU A 260 -30.69 2.09 10.86
CA LEU A 260 -30.79 0.87 11.67
C LEU A 260 -29.41 0.25 11.98
N VAL A 261 -28.57 0.07 10.95
CA VAL A 261 -27.25 -0.56 11.11
C VAL A 261 -26.28 0.28 11.96
N TYR A 262 -26.27 1.60 11.78
CA TYR A 262 -25.30 2.46 12.48
C TYR A 262 -25.79 2.96 13.84
N GLU A 263 -27.10 2.99 14.08
CA GLU A 263 -27.68 3.61 15.28
C GLU A 263 -28.13 2.61 16.33
N SER A 264 -28.39 1.34 15.95
CA SER A 264 -28.72 0.31 16.93
C SER A 264 -27.64 0.17 17.98
N SER A 265 -28.05 0.29 19.24
CA SER A 265 -27.12 0.21 20.38
C SER A 265 -26.93 -1.21 20.87
N THR A 266 -27.97 -2.03 20.83
CA THR A 266 -28.00 -3.42 21.27
C THR A 266 -28.42 -4.35 20.13
N ALA A 267 -28.25 -5.66 20.34
CA ALA A 267 -28.71 -6.68 19.40
C ALA A 267 -30.24 -6.68 19.29
N GLU A 268 -30.94 -6.52 20.42
CA GLU A 268 -32.39 -6.49 20.52
C GLU A 268 -32.95 -5.28 19.77
N ASP A 269 -32.34 -4.09 19.90
CA ASP A 269 -32.71 -2.89 19.13
C ASP A 269 -32.60 -3.15 17.63
N PHE A 270 -31.51 -3.80 17.19
CA PHE A 270 -31.30 -4.12 15.80
C PHE A 270 -32.32 -5.13 15.28
N GLU A 271 -32.55 -6.22 15.99
CA GLU A 271 -33.48 -7.28 15.57
C GLU A 271 -34.89 -6.79 15.46
N SER A 272 -35.36 -6.05 16.47
CA SER A 272 -36.69 -5.41 16.46
C SER A 272 -36.83 -4.42 15.30
N GLY A 273 -35.82 -3.54 15.14
CA GLY A 273 -35.80 -2.57 14.05
C GLY A 273 -35.71 -3.21 12.66
N TRP A 274 -35.03 -4.36 12.54
CA TRP A 274 -34.90 -5.08 11.28
C TRP A 274 -36.25 -5.71 10.88
N ASN A 275 -36.97 -6.33 11.82
CA ASN A 275 -38.27 -6.88 11.54
C ASN A 275 -39.26 -5.79 11.07
N ASN A 276 -39.30 -4.65 11.78
CA ASN A 276 -40.09 -3.50 11.37
C ASN A 276 -39.69 -2.94 9.99
N PHE A 277 -38.36 -2.94 9.67
CA PHE A 277 -37.85 -2.50 8.38
C PHE A 277 -38.29 -3.43 7.24
N ILE A 278 -38.25 -4.75 7.44
CA ILE A 278 -38.68 -5.74 6.45
C ILE A 278 -40.19 -5.61 6.18
N GLU A 279 -40.99 -5.51 7.22
CA GLU A 279 -42.46 -5.36 7.12
C GLU A 279 -42.87 -4.02 6.47
N LEU A 280 -42.22 -2.90 6.86
CA LEU A 280 -42.55 -1.56 6.36
C LEU A 280 -42.35 -1.41 4.84
N TYR A 281 -41.43 -2.16 4.26
CA TYR A 281 -41.07 -2.04 2.85
C TYR A 281 -41.38 -3.29 2.02
N ASP A 282 -42.19 -4.25 2.56
CA ASP A 282 -42.55 -5.53 1.89
C ASP A 282 -41.35 -6.29 1.35
N LEU A 283 -40.31 -6.50 2.20
CA LEU A 283 -39.02 -7.07 1.81
C LEU A 283 -38.85 -8.54 2.19
N GLU A 284 -39.87 -9.25 2.64
CA GLU A 284 -39.84 -10.64 3.15
C GLU A 284 -39.29 -11.63 2.12
N LEU A 285 -39.55 -11.41 0.84
CA LEU A 285 -39.10 -12.30 -0.25
C LEU A 285 -37.68 -12.01 -0.72
N ASN A 286 -36.98 -11.07 -0.10
CA ASN A 286 -35.62 -10.74 -0.50
C ASN A 286 -34.59 -11.66 0.17
N GLU A 287 -34.15 -12.71 -0.55
CA GLU A 287 -33.18 -13.71 -0.07
C GLU A 287 -31.86 -13.10 0.41
N TRP A 288 -31.41 -12.00 -0.21
CA TRP A 288 -30.16 -11.34 0.17
C TRP A 288 -30.28 -10.67 1.56
N LEU A 289 -31.40 -10.03 1.84
CA LEU A 289 -31.67 -9.44 3.17
C LEU A 289 -31.85 -10.52 4.22
N HIS A 290 -32.49 -11.65 3.87
CA HIS A 290 -32.60 -12.79 4.75
C HIS A 290 -31.20 -13.33 5.13
N THR A 291 -30.33 -13.57 4.15
CA THR A 291 -28.94 -14.00 4.40
C THR A 291 -28.17 -13.00 5.25
N LEU A 292 -28.36 -11.69 5.04
CA LEU A 292 -27.73 -10.66 5.86
C LEU A 292 -28.21 -10.72 7.32
N PHE A 293 -29.48 -10.97 7.55
CA PHE A 293 -30.03 -11.09 8.90
C PHE A 293 -29.51 -12.34 9.63
N GLU A 294 -29.45 -13.47 8.96
CA GLU A 294 -28.88 -14.70 9.54
C GLU A 294 -27.42 -14.49 9.97
N GLU A 295 -26.62 -13.83 9.14
CA GLU A 295 -25.19 -13.57 9.39
C GLU A 295 -24.93 -12.22 10.09
N ARG A 296 -25.96 -11.57 10.71
CA ARG A 296 -25.88 -10.25 11.33
C ARG A 296 -24.75 -10.10 12.35
N HIS A 297 -24.42 -11.17 13.05
CA HIS A 297 -23.33 -11.22 14.01
C HIS A 297 -21.95 -10.97 13.41
N ARG A 298 -21.79 -11.11 12.07
CA ARG A 298 -20.53 -10.90 11.35
C ARG A 298 -20.35 -9.48 10.79
N TRP A 299 -21.40 -8.66 10.73
CA TRP A 299 -21.28 -7.38 10.04
C TRP A 299 -21.96 -6.20 10.76
N VAL A 300 -22.99 -6.44 11.57
CA VAL A 300 -23.69 -5.36 12.26
C VAL A 300 -22.87 -4.86 13.45
N PRO A 301 -22.61 -3.53 13.55
CA PRO A 301 -21.71 -2.99 14.57
C PRO A 301 -22.11 -3.32 16.02
N CYS A 302 -23.38 -3.39 16.37
CA CYS A 302 -23.81 -3.68 17.75
C CYS A 302 -23.33 -5.05 18.24
N TYR A 303 -23.22 -6.05 17.38
CA TYR A 303 -22.68 -7.39 17.73
C TYR A 303 -21.15 -7.43 17.83
N LEU A 304 -20.45 -6.46 17.20
CA LEU A 304 -18.99 -6.52 17.01
C LEU A 304 -18.23 -5.50 17.87
N LYS A 305 -18.93 -4.55 18.49
CA LYS A 305 -18.31 -3.45 19.27
C LYS A 305 -17.63 -3.93 20.55
N CYS A 306 -17.98 -5.10 21.07
CA CYS A 306 -17.38 -5.64 22.30
C CYS A 306 -15.97 -6.17 22.09
N ASP A 307 -15.55 -6.34 20.82
CA ASP A 307 -14.25 -6.86 20.44
C ASP A 307 -13.33 -5.76 19.95
N PHE A 308 -12.03 -6.00 20.09
CA PHE A 308 -11.01 -5.08 19.59
C PHE A 308 -10.79 -5.27 18.09
N TRP A 309 -10.94 -4.18 17.34
CA TRP A 309 -10.76 -4.16 15.88
C TRP A 309 -9.73 -3.13 15.41
N ALA A 310 -8.97 -2.52 16.31
CA ALA A 310 -8.06 -1.41 16.00
C ALA A 310 -8.72 -0.27 15.18
N GLY A 311 -10.05 -0.11 15.32
CA GLY A 311 -10.86 0.82 14.53
C GLY A 311 -11.20 0.36 13.11
N MET A 312 -10.89 -0.89 12.72
CA MET A 312 -11.22 -1.44 11.42
C MET A 312 -12.66 -1.95 11.38
N SER A 313 -13.50 -1.33 10.59
CA SER A 313 -14.90 -1.77 10.31
C SER A 313 -15.12 -2.16 8.86
N THR A 314 -14.14 -1.91 8.00
CA THR A 314 -14.20 -2.14 6.56
C THR A 314 -12.84 -2.59 6.04
N THR A 315 -12.79 -3.14 4.82
CA THR A 315 -11.55 -3.44 4.09
C THR A 315 -10.93 -2.20 3.43
N GLN A 316 -11.36 -0.99 3.80
CA GLN A 316 -10.82 0.26 3.26
C GLN A 316 -9.29 0.34 3.40
N ARG A 317 -8.72 -0.29 4.44
CA ARG A 317 -7.27 -0.36 4.62
C ARG A 317 -6.60 -1.24 3.58
N SER A 318 -7.20 -2.38 3.22
CA SER A 318 -6.75 -3.22 2.11
C SER A 318 -6.95 -2.50 0.77
N GLU A 319 -8.09 -1.85 0.56
CA GLU A 319 -8.32 -1.02 -0.64
C GLU A 319 -7.32 0.14 -0.73
N GLY A 320 -7.03 0.81 0.38
CA GLY A 320 -6.01 1.86 0.46
C GLY A 320 -4.60 1.33 0.20
N MET A 321 -4.29 0.10 0.62
CA MET A 321 -3.04 -0.58 0.31
C MET A 321 -2.98 -0.95 -1.18
N ASN A 322 -4.05 -1.50 -1.74
CA ASN A 322 -4.15 -1.81 -3.16
C ASN A 322 -3.99 -0.55 -4.02
N ALA A 323 -4.67 0.55 -3.67
CA ALA A 323 -4.52 1.84 -4.36
C ALA A 323 -3.10 2.42 -4.24
N PHE A 324 -2.40 2.17 -3.13
CA PHE A 324 -1.01 2.54 -2.97
C PHE A 324 -0.12 1.75 -3.95
N PHE A 325 -0.36 0.45 -4.10
CA PHE A 325 0.37 -0.39 -5.05
C PHE A 325 0.07 -0.04 -6.52
N ASP A 326 -1.11 0.49 -6.86
CA ASP A 326 -1.43 0.96 -8.22
C ASP A 326 -0.44 2.02 -8.75
N GLY A 327 0.27 2.71 -7.86
CA GLY A 327 1.36 3.62 -8.20
C GLY A 327 2.64 2.93 -8.65
N PHE A 328 2.82 1.65 -8.32
CA PHE A 328 4.04 0.87 -8.54
C PHE A 328 3.87 -0.28 -9.54
N ILE A 329 2.70 -0.94 -9.57
CA ILE A 329 2.40 -2.13 -10.36
C ILE A 329 1.17 -1.93 -11.25
N ASN A 330 1.09 -2.70 -12.33
CA ASN A 330 -0.03 -2.66 -13.28
C ASN A 330 -0.12 -3.98 -14.08
N SER A 331 -1.14 -4.13 -14.92
CA SER A 331 -1.41 -5.33 -15.73
C SER A 331 -0.30 -5.75 -16.71
N THR A 332 0.75 -4.98 -16.89
CA THR A 332 1.90 -5.35 -17.73
C THR A 332 3.15 -5.68 -16.92
N THR A 333 3.07 -5.60 -15.58
CA THR A 333 4.19 -5.84 -14.67
C THR A 333 4.50 -7.33 -14.63
N THR A 334 5.75 -7.73 -14.89
CA THR A 334 6.21 -9.11 -14.77
C THR A 334 6.35 -9.49 -13.29
N LEU A 335 6.44 -10.79 -12.95
CA LEU A 335 6.58 -11.22 -11.56
C LEU A 335 7.86 -10.68 -10.92
N GLN A 336 8.96 -10.67 -11.65
CA GLN A 336 10.22 -10.10 -11.18
C GLN A 336 10.11 -8.60 -10.90
N GLN A 337 9.47 -7.84 -11.81
CA GLN A 337 9.22 -6.42 -11.60
C GLN A 337 8.29 -6.19 -10.43
N PHE A 338 7.29 -7.07 -10.26
CA PHE A 338 6.33 -6.99 -9.17
C PHE A 338 7.03 -6.99 -7.82
N VAL A 339 7.94 -7.95 -7.56
CA VAL A 339 8.63 -8.03 -6.27
C VAL A 339 9.58 -6.86 -6.04
N VAL A 340 10.23 -6.33 -7.09
CA VAL A 340 11.07 -5.12 -6.98
C VAL A 340 10.22 -3.90 -6.61
N GLN A 341 9.04 -3.75 -7.22
CA GLN A 341 8.13 -2.64 -6.91
C GLN A 341 7.49 -2.81 -5.54
N TYR A 342 7.22 -4.05 -5.13
CA TYR A 342 6.79 -4.37 -3.78
C TYR A 342 7.81 -3.91 -2.73
N ASP A 343 9.10 -4.21 -2.94
CA ASP A 343 10.17 -3.75 -2.06
C ASP A 343 10.25 -2.22 -1.97
N ASN A 344 10.10 -1.51 -3.09
CA ASN A 344 10.05 -0.05 -3.12
C ASN A 344 8.85 0.50 -2.33
N ALA A 345 7.70 -0.15 -2.45
CA ALA A 345 6.50 0.19 -1.71
C ALA A 345 6.69 0.00 -0.19
N LEU A 346 7.30 -1.11 0.22
CA LEU A 346 7.64 -1.37 1.63
C LEU A 346 8.59 -0.32 2.19
N ARG A 347 9.64 0.06 1.45
CA ARG A 347 10.57 1.14 1.86
C ARG A 347 9.84 2.44 2.11
N SER A 348 8.96 2.85 1.18
CA SER A 348 8.17 4.07 1.33
C SER A 348 7.23 4.03 2.55
N LYS A 349 6.68 2.86 2.89
CA LYS A 349 5.87 2.68 4.09
C LYS A 349 6.70 2.72 5.36
N ALA A 350 7.88 2.09 5.36
CA ALA A 350 8.79 2.11 6.49
C ALA A 350 9.30 3.52 6.79
N GLU A 351 9.64 4.29 5.75
CA GLU A 351 10.08 5.68 5.91
C GLU A 351 9.02 6.54 6.58
N LYS A 352 7.77 6.45 6.12
CA LYS A 352 6.65 7.16 6.75
C LYS A 352 6.42 6.76 8.22
N GLU A 353 6.71 5.51 8.58
CA GLU A 353 6.64 5.06 9.97
C GLU A 353 7.77 5.66 10.80
N TYR A 354 9.02 5.70 10.27
CA TYR A 354 10.15 6.35 10.92
C TYR A 354 9.94 7.86 11.13
N GLU A 355 9.41 8.56 10.12
CA GLU A 355 9.05 9.98 10.24
C GLU A 355 8.01 10.20 11.35
N ALA A 356 7.00 9.34 11.42
CA ALA A 356 5.94 9.42 12.42
C ALA A 356 6.45 9.07 13.84
N ASP A 357 7.33 8.07 13.96
CA ASP A 357 8.03 7.73 15.20
C ASP A 357 8.87 8.91 15.69
N PHE A 358 9.72 9.44 14.81
CA PHE A 358 10.58 10.57 15.12
C PHE A 358 9.76 11.78 15.59
N SER A 359 8.70 12.12 14.86
CA SER A 359 7.83 13.23 15.23
C SER A 359 7.16 13.02 16.57
N SER A 360 6.65 11.80 16.84
CA SER A 360 5.94 11.49 18.07
C SER A 360 6.84 11.54 19.32
N VAL A 361 8.14 11.26 19.17
CA VAL A 361 9.11 11.27 20.28
C VAL A 361 9.71 12.66 20.47
N ASN A 362 10.04 13.37 19.39
CA ASN A 362 10.83 14.61 19.45
C ASN A 362 9.99 15.89 19.44
N THR A 363 8.70 15.80 19.17
CA THR A 363 7.79 16.96 19.22
C THR A 363 6.58 16.66 20.11
N THR A 364 5.89 17.70 20.54
CA THR A 364 4.72 17.56 21.42
C THR A 364 3.54 18.33 20.84
N ILE A 365 2.41 17.64 20.64
CA ILE A 365 1.14 18.29 20.31
C ILE A 365 0.56 18.85 21.62
N PRO A 366 0.28 20.16 21.73
CA PRO A 366 -0.26 20.73 22.96
C PRO A 366 -1.64 20.13 23.30
N CYS A 367 -1.91 19.96 24.60
CA CYS A 367 -3.25 19.57 25.06
C CYS A 367 -4.27 20.66 24.74
N GLY A 368 -5.49 20.27 24.38
CA GLY A 368 -6.61 21.17 24.15
C GLY A 368 -7.31 21.61 25.44
N SER A 369 -7.04 20.94 26.56
CA SER A 369 -7.60 21.24 27.88
C SER A 369 -6.53 21.15 28.98
N GLN A 370 -6.89 21.57 30.20
CA GLN A 370 -6.05 21.43 31.39
C GLN A 370 -6.26 20.06 32.09
N SER A 371 -6.87 19.09 31.43
CA SER A 371 -7.15 17.78 32.01
C SER A 371 -5.86 16.96 32.18
N PHE A 372 -5.65 16.43 33.38
CA PHE A 372 -4.55 15.50 33.66
C PHE A 372 -4.66 14.21 32.82
N ILE A 373 -5.88 13.74 32.54
CA ILE A 373 -6.11 12.56 31.68
C ILE A 373 -5.64 12.84 30.25
N GLU A 374 -5.93 14.03 29.68
CA GLU A 374 -5.45 14.39 28.35
C GLU A 374 -3.93 14.41 28.30
N ARG A 375 -3.27 14.97 29.32
CA ARG A 375 -1.82 14.96 29.45
C ARG A 375 -1.25 13.53 29.55
N GLN A 376 -1.90 12.65 30.32
CA GLN A 376 -1.50 11.24 30.44
C GLN A 376 -1.47 10.55 29.08
N PHE A 377 -2.47 10.77 28.22
CA PHE A 377 -2.49 10.24 26.85
C PHE A 377 -1.48 10.95 25.93
N GLN A 378 -1.23 12.23 26.11
CA GLN A 378 -0.21 12.98 25.36
C GLN A 378 1.20 12.40 25.59
N GLU A 379 1.52 12.04 26.82
CA GLU A 379 2.81 11.48 27.20
C GLU A 379 3.01 10.07 26.64
N GLU A 380 1.94 9.26 26.57
CA GLU A 380 2.00 7.85 26.21
C GLU A 380 1.77 7.56 24.73
N TYR A 381 0.82 8.22 24.10
CA TYR A 381 0.37 7.85 22.76
C TYR A 381 1.15 8.54 21.65
N THR A 382 1.22 7.88 20.48
CA THR A 382 1.71 8.50 19.24
C THR A 382 0.84 9.68 18.85
N HIS A 383 1.39 10.63 18.11
CA HIS A 383 0.68 11.84 17.69
C HIS A 383 -0.67 11.57 17.04
N ALA A 384 -0.72 10.57 16.15
CA ALA A 384 -1.95 10.21 15.46
C ALA A 384 -3.03 9.71 16.44
N LYS A 385 -2.64 8.88 17.41
CA LYS A 385 -3.56 8.33 18.40
C LYS A 385 -3.94 9.36 19.46
N PHE A 386 -3.00 10.22 19.87
CA PHE A 386 -3.33 11.34 20.72
C PHE A 386 -4.33 12.31 20.05
N GLY A 387 -4.20 12.56 18.74
CA GLY A 387 -5.19 13.34 18.01
C GLY A 387 -6.60 12.74 18.04
N GLU A 388 -6.73 11.39 18.02
CA GLU A 388 -8.03 10.74 18.21
C GLU A 388 -8.58 10.96 19.63
N VAL A 389 -7.72 10.89 20.67
CA VAL A 389 -8.07 11.20 22.06
C VAL A 389 -8.52 12.66 22.20
N GLN A 390 -7.77 13.60 21.63
CA GLN A 390 -8.13 15.03 21.64
C GLN A 390 -9.49 15.29 20.98
N ASN A 391 -9.81 14.54 19.93
CA ASN A 391 -11.13 14.65 19.31
C ASN A 391 -12.24 14.22 20.28
N GLU A 392 -12.04 13.17 21.07
CA GLU A 392 -13.01 12.76 22.10
C GLU A 392 -13.11 13.79 23.21
N PHE A 393 -12.00 14.42 23.63
CA PHE A 393 -12.01 15.54 24.59
C PHE A 393 -12.78 16.74 24.07
N ARG A 394 -12.63 17.10 22.79
CA ARG A 394 -13.39 18.17 22.15
C ARG A 394 -14.87 17.85 22.08
N CYS A 395 -15.21 16.64 21.64
CA CYS A 395 -16.60 16.21 21.53
C CYS A 395 -17.28 16.02 22.89
N LYS A 396 -16.54 15.87 23.99
CA LYS A 396 -17.06 15.84 25.35
C LYS A 396 -17.88 17.10 25.68
N MET A 397 -17.58 18.24 25.07
CA MET A 397 -18.34 19.50 25.26
C MET A 397 -19.80 19.38 24.83
N ASN A 398 -20.15 18.43 23.98
CA ASN A 398 -21.51 18.16 23.52
C ASN A 398 -22.25 17.17 24.44
N CYS A 399 -21.60 16.69 25.50
CA CYS A 399 -22.15 15.70 26.41
C CYS A 399 -22.64 16.34 27.70
N ASN A 400 -23.79 15.89 28.21
CA ASN A 400 -24.36 16.31 29.47
C ASN A 400 -24.90 15.10 30.22
N VAL A 401 -24.59 14.97 31.51
CA VAL A 401 -25.22 13.97 32.38
C VAL A 401 -26.65 14.39 32.69
N LYS A 402 -27.63 13.52 32.42
CA LYS A 402 -29.06 13.77 32.62
C LYS A 402 -29.62 13.08 33.84
N ASN A 403 -29.14 11.88 34.13
CA ASN A 403 -29.58 11.11 35.27
C ASN A 403 -28.42 10.28 35.83
N VAL A 404 -28.48 10.02 37.14
CA VAL A 404 -27.49 9.23 37.87
C VAL A 404 -28.23 8.26 38.78
N VAL A 405 -27.91 6.98 38.70
CA VAL A 405 -28.51 5.93 39.51
C VAL A 405 -27.38 5.14 40.18
N PHE A 406 -27.42 5.04 41.50
CA PHE A 406 -26.50 4.25 42.29
C PHE A 406 -27.14 2.92 42.66
N ASP A 407 -26.48 1.80 42.39
CA ASP A 407 -26.98 0.46 42.71
C ASP A 407 -26.42 -0.15 44.01
N GLY A 408 -25.69 0.64 44.78
CA GLY A 408 -25.01 0.22 46.01
C GLY A 408 -23.53 -0.12 45.85
N ILE A 409 -23.06 -0.39 44.64
CA ILE A 409 -21.67 -0.73 44.29
C ILE A 409 -21.17 0.19 43.16
N ARG A 410 -21.93 0.32 42.09
CA ARG A 410 -21.57 1.07 40.91
C ARG A 410 -22.55 2.21 40.65
N THR A 411 -22.08 3.24 39.99
CA THR A 411 -22.91 4.38 39.59
C THR A 411 -23.16 4.32 38.09
N LYS A 412 -24.40 4.37 37.72
CA LYS A 412 -24.88 4.38 36.33
C LYS A 412 -25.23 5.81 35.95
N TYR A 413 -24.59 6.33 34.91
CA TYR A 413 -24.77 7.66 34.37
C TYR A 413 -25.48 7.58 33.03
N PHE A 414 -26.52 8.39 32.83
CA PHE A 414 -27.18 8.57 31.53
C PHE A 414 -26.66 9.86 30.91
N VAL A 415 -25.75 9.70 29.91
CA VAL A 415 -25.09 10.82 29.23
C VAL A 415 -25.79 11.10 27.92
N LYS A 416 -26.32 12.33 27.78
CA LYS A 416 -26.91 12.85 26.56
C LYS A 416 -25.80 13.47 25.71
N GLU A 417 -25.63 13.02 24.48
CA GLU A 417 -24.79 13.64 23.46
C GLU A 417 -25.67 14.43 22.50
N ALA A 418 -25.46 15.75 22.43
CA ALA A 418 -26.14 16.62 21.48
C ALA A 418 -25.42 16.58 20.14
N LEU A 419 -26.11 16.17 19.09
CA LEU A 419 -25.64 16.13 17.72
C LEU A 419 -26.50 17.03 16.84
N ILE A 420 -25.86 17.78 15.94
CA ILE A 420 -26.56 18.54 14.89
C ILE A 420 -26.39 17.76 13.58
N TRP A 421 -27.50 17.34 13.00
CA TRP A 421 -27.51 16.67 11.71
C TRP A 421 -28.49 17.39 10.78
N LYS A 422 -28.00 18.02 9.72
CA LYS A 422 -28.81 18.75 8.72
C LYS A 422 -29.78 19.76 9.36
N ASP A 423 -29.29 20.56 10.32
CA ASP A 423 -30.03 21.56 11.09
C ASP A 423 -31.13 20.99 12.04
N GLU A 424 -31.19 19.66 12.19
CA GLU A 424 -32.03 18.99 13.17
C GLU A 424 -31.21 18.50 14.37
N SER A 425 -31.78 18.56 15.57
CA SER A 425 -31.17 18.02 16.78
C SER A 425 -31.38 16.50 16.83
N ALA A 426 -30.25 15.75 16.74
CA ALA A 426 -30.25 14.29 16.89
C ALA A 426 -29.55 13.93 18.20
N ASP A 427 -30.31 13.98 19.30
CA ASP A 427 -29.77 13.67 20.62
C ASP A 427 -29.59 12.15 20.81
N LYS A 428 -28.43 11.72 21.32
CA LYS A 428 -28.20 10.31 21.66
C LYS A 428 -27.97 10.15 23.16
N MET A 429 -28.68 9.20 23.75
CA MET A 429 -28.45 8.79 25.15
C MET A 429 -27.48 7.62 25.20
N ARG A 430 -26.51 7.71 26.13
CA ARG A 430 -25.53 6.64 26.38
C ARG A 430 -25.47 6.35 27.87
N GLU A 431 -25.46 5.07 28.20
CA GLU A 431 -25.27 4.58 29.54
C GLU A 431 -23.77 4.41 29.82
N VAL A 432 -23.30 4.96 30.92
CA VAL A 432 -21.93 4.82 31.40
C VAL A 432 -21.97 4.28 32.81
N ILE A 433 -21.31 3.16 33.06
CA ILE A 433 -21.19 2.53 34.38
C ILE A 433 -19.82 2.87 34.94
N PHE A 434 -19.80 3.43 36.13
CA PHE A 434 -18.57 3.81 36.85
C PHE A 434 -18.50 3.11 38.21
N ASP A 435 -17.35 2.56 38.54
CA ASP A 435 -17.05 1.97 39.82
C ASP A 435 -16.16 2.95 40.64
N PRO A 436 -16.69 3.58 41.69
CA PRO A 436 -15.93 4.55 42.49
C PRO A 436 -14.69 3.96 43.18
N SER A 437 -14.72 2.66 43.52
CA SER A 437 -13.65 1.99 44.26
C SER A 437 -12.44 1.66 43.40
N THR A 438 -12.68 1.16 42.17
CA THR A 438 -11.62 0.76 41.22
C THR A 438 -11.34 1.84 40.17
N LYS A 439 -12.21 2.85 40.08
CA LYS A 439 -12.25 3.86 38.99
C LYS A 439 -12.43 3.25 37.61
N ASP A 440 -13.08 2.10 37.56
CA ASP A 440 -13.40 1.44 36.33
C ASP A 440 -14.60 2.08 35.65
N ILE A 441 -14.53 2.18 34.32
CA ILE A 441 -15.55 2.83 33.53
C ILE A 441 -15.88 2.04 32.27
N GLU A 442 -17.16 1.82 32.02
CA GLU A 442 -17.67 1.16 30.84
C GLU A 442 -18.76 2.03 30.19
N CYS A 443 -18.75 2.14 28.88
CA CYS A 443 -19.78 2.90 28.14
C CYS A 443 -20.51 2.02 27.15
N SER A 444 -21.82 2.15 27.04
CA SER A 444 -22.64 1.42 26.07
C SER A 444 -22.24 1.68 24.61
N CYS A 445 -21.50 2.75 24.30
CA CYS A 445 -20.98 3.00 22.96
C CYS A 445 -19.83 2.06 22.56
N ARG A 446 -19.15 1.40 23.52
CA ARG A 446 -18.08 0.42 23.33
C ARG A 446 -16.90 0.93 22.48
N LEU A 447 -16.60 2.24 22.51
CA LEU A 447 -15.52 2.81 21.70
C LEU A 447 -14.14 2.33 22.17
N PHE A 448 -13.99 2.18 23.50
CA PHE A 448 -12.73 1.71 24.07
C PHE A 448 -12.45 0.26 23.66
N GLU A 449 -13.41 -0.62 23.78
CA GLU A 449 -13.29 -2.01 23.38
C GLU A 449 -12.97 -2.12 21.88
N PHE A 450 -13.64 -1.32 21.05
CA PHE A 450 -13.48 -1.33 19.60
C PHE A 450 -12.15 -0.73 19.09
N ARG A 451 -11.68 0.38 19.72
CA ARG A 451 -10.52 1.16 19.25
C ARG A 451 -9.38 1.27 20.25
N GLY A 452 -9.61 0.99 21.53
CA GLY A 452 -8.66 1.24 22.61
C GLY A 452 -8.51 2.72 22.95
N ILE A 453 -9.57 3.52 22.78
CA ILE A 453 -9.62 4.96 23.06
C ILE A 453 -10.88 5.26 23.87
N LEU A 454 -10.72 5.90 25.02
CA LEU A 454 -11.86 6.31 25.86
C LEU A 454 -12.77 7.28 25.10
N CYS A 455 -14.08 7.01 25.14
CA CYS A 455 -15.06 7.84 24.47
C CYS A 455 -15.38 9.12 25.26
N ARG A 456 -15.94 10.12 24.58
CA ARG A 456 -16.44 11.38 25.16
C ARG A 456 -17.39 11.20 26.33
N HIS A 457 -18.21 10.16 26.32
CA HIS A 457 -19.16 9.86 27.40
C HIS A 457 -18.42 9.41 28.66
N SER A 458 -17.45 8.50 28.54
CA SER A 458 -16.59 8.07 29.64
C SER A 458 -15.77 9.24 30.18
N LEU A 459 -15.19 10.08 29.28
CA LEU A 459 -14.44 11.27 29.68
C LEU A 459 -15.31 12.31 30.41
N MET A 460 -16.62 12.39 30.07
CA MET A 460 -17.57 13.27 30.78
C MET A 460 -17.78 12.81 32.22
N VAL A 461 -18.02 11.51 32.43
CA VAL A 461 -18.23 10.92 33.75
C VAL A 461 -16.95 10.99 34.60
N LEU A 462 -15.79 10.66 34.04
CA LEU A 462 -14.50 10.77 34.73
C LEU A 462 -14.20 12.20 35.20
N ALA A 463 -14.60 13.20 34.41
CA ALA A 463 -14.44 14.60 34.82
C ALA A 463 -15.43 14.99 35.94
N GLN A 464 -16.66 14.46 35.94
CA GLN A 464 -17.66 14.70 37.00
C GLN A 464 -17.24 14.07 38.33
N GLU A 465 -16.58 12.90 38.26
CA GLU A 465 -16.08 12.15 39.42
C GLU A 465 -14.68 12.61 39.89
N ASP A 466 -14.18 13.74 39.39
CA ASP A 466 -12.84 14.31 39.69
C ASP A 466 -11.70 13.28 39.54
N VAL A 467 -11.83 12.36 38.58
CA VAL A 467 -10.77 11.40 38.30
C VAL A 467 -9.66 12.10 37.52
N ARG A 468 -8.48 12.19 38.14
CA ARG A 468 -7.31 12.88 37.57
C ARG A 468 -6.49 12.00 36.65
N CYS A 469 -6.41 10.70 36.91
CA CYS A 469 -5.64 9.74 36.13
C CYS A 469 -6.47 8.48 35.89
N VAL A 470 -6.43 7.97 34.66
CA VAL A 470 -7.05 6.68 34.33
C VAL A 470 -6.11 5.52 34.66
N SER A 471 -6.70 4.36 34.98
CA SER A 471 -5.95 3.13 35.19
C SER A 471 -5.16 2.73 33.94
N GLN A 472 -4.02 2.06 34.13
CA GLN A 472 -3.15 1.58 33.06
C GLN A 472 -3.88 0.70 32.03
N LYS A 473 -4.94 0.00 32.42
CA LYS A 473 -5.76 -0.80 31.48
C LYS A 473 -6.40 0.01 30.35
N TYR A 474 -6.61 1.32 30.54
CA TYR A 474 -7.14 2.23 29.53
C TYR A 474 -6.07 2.85 28.64
N ILE A 475 -4.78 2.58 28.92
CA ILE A 475 -3.65 3.03 28.11
C ILE A 475 -3.05 1.83 27.41
N LEU A 476 -3.49 1.60 26.18
CA LEU A 476 -3.03 0.43 25.43
C LEU A 476 -1.58 0.62 24.97
N GLY A 477 -0.68 -0.31 25.38
CA GLY A 477 0.69 -0.37 24.89
C GLY A 477 0.78 -0.40 23.36
N ARG A 478 -0.26 -0.95 22.70
CA ARG A 478 -0.38 -0.95 21.25
C ARG A 478 -0.26 0.45 20.62
N TRP A 479 -0.73 1.50 21.31
CA TRP A 479 -0.71 2.88 20.80
C TRP A 479 0.43 3.73 21.39
N SER A 480 1.22 3.16 22.31
CA SER A 480 2.29 3.87 23.02
C SER A 480 3.45 4.22 22.08
N LYS A 481 3.98 5.44 22.20
CA LYS A 481 5.22 5.89 21.57
C LYS A 481 6.47 5.51 22.35
N GLN A 482 6.32 5.07 23.61
CA GLN A 482 7.42 4.72 24.53
C GLN A 482 7.97 3.32 24.26
N ILE A 483 7.20 2.45 23.61
CA ILE A 483 7.60 1.07 23.36
C ILE A 483 8.45 1.00 22.10
N ARG A 484 9.72 0.57 22.26
CA ARG A 484 10.60 0.29 21.14
C ARG A 484 10.20 -1.04 20.49
N ARG A 485 9.80 -1.00 19.24
CA ARG A 485 9.27 -2.16 18.51
C ARG A 485 10.32 -2.82 17.63
N TRP A 486 10.42 -4.15 17.73
CA TRP A 486 11.45 -4.92 17.04
C TRP A 486 11.39 -4.76 15.52
N HIS A 487 10.22 -4.71 14.91
CA HIS A 487 10.07 -4.58 13.45
C HIS A 487 10.70 -3.28 12.90
N THR A 488 10.75 -2.20 13.68
CA THR A 488 11.35 -0.93 13.24
C THR A 488 12.87 -1.02 13.12
N LEU A 489 13.50 -2.01 13.74
CA LEU A 489 14.95 -2.25 13.66
C LEU A 489 15.33 -3.10 12.44
N ILE A 490 14.37 -3.76 11.81
CA ILE A 490 14.59 -4.62 10.65
C ILE A 490 14.53 -3.76 9.39
N ARG A 491 15.53 -3.91 8.50
CA ARG A 491 15.53 -3.22 7.20
C ARG A 491 14.32 -3.64 6.37
N ALA A 492 13.62 -2.68 5.78
CA ALA A 492 12.42 -2.92 4.98
C ALA A 492 12.73 -3.65 3.66
N SER A 493 13.95 -3.51 3.15
CA SER A 493 14.37 -4.15 1.90
C SER A 493 15.90 -4.16 1.78
N TYR A 494 16.42 -5.08 0.98
CA TYR A 494 17.84 -5.24 0.70
C TYR A 494 18.08 -4.95 -0.78
N ASN A 495 19.05 -4.06 -1.08
CA ASN A 495 19.44 -3.79 -2.46
C ASN A 495 20.28 -4.95 -2.99
N THR A 496 19.64 -5.84 -3.76
CA THR A 496 20.28 -7.02 -4.36
C THR A 496 20.91 -6.73 -5.73
N LYS A 497 20.69 -5.52 -6.29
CA LYS A 497 21.29 -5.18 -7.59
C LYS A 497 22.80 -5.06 -7.43
N LYS A 498 23.51 -6.03 -7.96
CA LYS A 498 24.91 -5.85 -8.40
C LYS A 498 24.84 -4.87 -9.56
N ASP A 499 24.92 -3.56 -9.25
CA ASP A 499 25.08 -2.56 -10.30
C ASP A 499 26.34 -2.92 -11.08
N GLU A 500 26.26 -2.91 -12.41
CA GLU A 500 27.43 -3.10 -13.25
C GLU A 500 28.54 -2.12 -12.80
N PRO A 501 29.80 -2.55 -12.73
CA PRO A 501 30.87 -1.69 -12.23
C PRO A 501 30.97 -0.35 -12.97
N ASN A 502 30.56 -0.32 -14.24
CA ASN A 502 30.51 0.90 -15.05
C ASN A 502 29.46 1.89 -14.55
N VAL A 503 28.28 1.39 -14.15
CA VAL A 503 27.21 2.23 -13.62
C VAL A 503 27.59 2.82 -12.28
N LYS A 504 28.23 2.03 -11.39
CA LYS A 504 28.74 2.52 -10.10
C LYS A 504 29.77 3.63 -10.27
N ARG A 505 30.73 3.43 -11.20
CA ARG A 505 31.75 4.44 -11.52
C ARG A 505 31.11 5.71 -12.08
N TYR A 506 30.14 5.56 -12.97
CA TYR A 506 29.40 6.69 -13.54
C TYR A 506 28.65 7.46 -12.46
N ASP A 507 27.85 6.80 -11.63
CA ASP A 507 27.11 7.43 -10.55
C ASP A 507 28.03 8.15 -9.54
N PHE A 508 29.18 7.55 -9.22
CA PHE A 508 30.19 8.16 -8.36
C PHE A 508 30.78 9.45 -8.98
N LEU A 509 31.12 9.41 -10.26
CA LEU A 509 31.65 10.58 -10.98
C LEU A 509 30.59 11.71 -11.09
N CYS A 510 29.35 11.37 -11.43
CA CYS A 510 28.25 12.34 -11.46
C CYS A 510 28.05 13.01 -10.10
N LYS A 511 28.04 12.23 -9.01
CA LYS A 511 27.89 12.80 -7.66
C LYS A 511 29.02 13.78 -7.34
N LYS A 512 30.27 13.43 -7.63
CA LYS A 512 31.40 14.33 -7.44
C LYS A 512 31.33 15.60 -8.31
N PHE A 513 30.83 15.44 -9.53
CA PHE A 513 30.61 16.58 -10.41
C PHE A 513 29.52 17.51 -9.88
N TYR A 514 28.40 16.98 -9.38
CA TYR A 514 27.34 17.80 -8.80
C TYR A 514 27.82 18.56 -7.56
N ASP A 515 28.58 17.92 -6.67
CA ASP A 515 29.17 18.57 -5.48
C ASP A 515 30.05 19.78 -5.90
N ILE A 516 30.82 19.64 -6.98
CA ILE A 516 31.70 20.71 -7.49
C ILE A 516 30.88 21.79 -8.25
N ALA A 517 29.90 21.35 -9.04
CA ALA A 517 29.05 22.27 -9.81
C ALA A 517 28.22 23.18 -8.90
N GLU A 518 27.73 22.66 -7.77
CA GLU A 518 27.01 23.45 -6.76
C GLU A 518 27.87 24.58 -6.20
N LEU A 519 29.15 24.31 -5.90
CA LEU A 519 30.09 25.33 -5.45
C LEU A 519 30.48 26.33 -6.58
N ALA A 520 30.66 25.83 -7.81
CA ALA A 520 31.07 26.66 -8.93
C ALA A 520 29.99 27.61 -9.44
N CYS A 521 28.71 27.26 -9.29
CA CYS A 521 27.59 28.07 -9.76
C CYS A 521 27.29 29.30 -8.89
N GLU A 522 27.93 29.42 -7.71
CA GLU A 522 27.78 30.61 -6.85
C GLU A 522 28.37 31.88 -7.45
N SER A 523 29.30 31.75 -8.43
CA SER A 523 29.90 32.90 -9.11
C SER A 523 30.18 32.61 -10.59
N GLN A 524 30.15 33.66 -11.43
CA GLN A 524 30.50 33.56 -12.85
C GLN A 524 31.95 33.09 -13.03
N SER A 525 32.86 33.62 -12.23
CA SER A 525 34.28 33.22 -12.28
C SER A 525 34.52 31.72 -11.89
N GLY A 526 33.74 31.24 -10.92
CA GLY A 526 33.75 29.81 -10.54
C GLY A 526 33.23 28.91 -11.66
N THR A 527 32.15 29.37 -12.31
CA THR A 527 31.55 28.63 -13.46
C THR A 527 32.55 28.59 -14.62
N ASP A 528 33.15 29.70 -15.01
CA ASP A 528 34.13 29.78 -16.11
C ASP A 528 35.36 28.91 -15.82
N PHE A 529 35.86 28.95 -14.58
CA PHE A 529 36.96 28.09 -14.17
C PHE A 529 36.64 26.59 -14.30
N LEU A 530 35.46 26.19 -13.85
CA LEU A 530 35.04 24.79 -13.93
C LEU A 530 34.89 24.33 -15.40
N VAL A 531 34.34 25.17 -16.26
CA VAL A 531 34.20 24.89 -17.70
C VAL A 531 35.55 24.67 -18.33
N ASP A 532 36.53 25.56 -18.08
CA ASP A 532 37.90 25.43 -18.61
C ASP A 532 38.57 24.13 -18.16
N GLN A 533 38.37 23.74 -16.88
CA GLN A 533 38.91 22.47 -16.37
C GLN A 533 38.26 21.26 -17.05
N LEU A 534 36.96 21.28 -17.26
CA LEU A 534 36.22 20.20 -17.94
C LEU A 534 36.65 20.06 -19.41
N GLU A 535 36.85 21.17 -20.11
CA GLU A 535 37.37 21.15 -21.49
C GLU A 535 38.78 20.58 -21.57
N SER A 536 39.63 20.96 -20.63
CA SER A 536 40.98 20.42 -20.53
C SER A 536 41.00 18.90 -20.28
N LEU A 537 40.14 18.43 -19.36
CA LEU A 537 39.96 17.01 -19.08
C LEU A 537 39.38 16.27 -20.29
N SER A 538 38.45 16.86 -21.04
CA SER A 538 37.86 16.28 -22.25
C SER A 538 38.94 16.05 -23.35
N LYS A 539 39.80 17.02 -23.57
CA LYS A 539 40.93 16.90 -24.51
C LYS A 539 41.90 15.78 -24.11
N ASN A 540 42.19 15.65 -22.81
CA ASN A 540 43.09 14.62 -22.27
C ASN A 540 42.45 13.21 -22.27
N ALA A 541 41.15 13.09 -22.11
CA ALA A 541 40.42 11.81 -22.16
C ALA A 541 40.40 11.20 -23.57
N SER A 542 40.30 12.05 -24.62
CA SER A 542 40.34 11.61 -26.02
C SER A 542 41.68 10.96 -26.40
N ILE A 543 42.78 11.33 -25.72
CA ILE A 543 44.12 10.80 -25.94
C ILE A 543 44.30 9.42 -25.27
N ARG A 544 43.57 9.10 -24.21
CA ARG A 544 43.68 7.82 -23.49
C ARG A 544 42.91 6.69 -24.15
N ASP A 545 41.82 6.98 -24.86
CA ASP A 545 41.04 5.96 -25.59
C ASP A 545 41.79 5.41 -26.83
N ALA A 546 42.71 6.18 -27.39
CA ALA A 546 43.58 5.69 -28.48
C ALA A 546 44.63 4.65 -28.04
N GLY A 547 44.88 4.52 -26.73
CA GLY A 547 45.84 3.56 -26.17
C GLY A 547 45.23 2.26 -25.63
N ALA A 548 43.91 2.14 -25.54
CA ALA A 548 43.26 1.01 -24.87
C ALA A 548 42.77 -0.12 -25.80
N THR A 549 43.09 -0.06 -27.11
CA THR A 549 42.59 -1.04 -28.10
C THR A 549 43.50 -2.26 -28.30
N SER A 550 44.49 -2.48 -27.42
CA SER A 550 45.37 -3.65 -27.54
C SER A 550 45.63 -4.36 -26.20
N LEU A 551 44.59 -4.88 -25.58
CA LEU A 551 44.78 -5.97 -24.60
C LEU A 551 43.60 -6.95 -24.74
N GLY A 552 43.99 -8.12 -25.25
CA GLY A 552 43.14 -9.21 -25.66
C GLY A 552 42.29 -9.78 -24.55
N ALA A 553 41.20 -10.31 -25.00
CA ALA A 553 40.33 -11.18 -24.23
C ALA A 553 41.07 -12.41 -23.72
N GLN A 554 41.44 -12.46 -22.47
CA GLN A 554 41.75 -13.71 -21.77
C GLN A 554 40.45 -14.23 -21.11
N LYS A 555 40.02 -15.35 -21.65
CA LYS A 555 39.03 -16.22 -21.02
C LYS A 555 39.67 -16.86 -19.79
N ASP A 556 39.28 -16.46 -18.60
CA ASP A 556 39.54 -17.28 -17.43
C ASP A 556 38.41 -18.31 -17.28
N MET A 557 38.76 -19.53 -17.71
CA MET A 557 38.08 -20.75 -17.28
C MET A 557 38.64 -21.15 -15.90
N SER A 558 37.93 -20.89 -14.84
CA SER A 558 38.13 -21.61 -13.58
C SER A 558 36.87 -22.44 -13.31
N SER A 559 36.98 -23.70 -13.63
CA SER A 559 36.05 -24.76 -13.27
C SER A 559 36.21 -25.09 -11.78
N THR A 560 35.18 -24.82 -10.98
CA THR A 560 34.93 -25.50 -9.72
C THR A 560 33.81 -26.52 -9.92
N PRO A 561 33.87 -27.71 -9.34
CA PRO A 561 32.87 -28.74 -9.61
C PRO A 561 31.59 -28.42 -8.87
N ASN A 562 30.57 -28.09 -9.63
CA ASN A 562 29.18 -28.05 -9.13
C ASN A 562 28.69 -29.49 -8.98
N THR A 563 28.37 -29.85 -7.74
CA THR A 563 27.40 -30.94 -7.47
C THR A 563 26.06 -30.52 -8.09
N ALA A 564 25.74 -31.20 -9.20
CA ALA A 564 24.48 -31.00 -9.91
C ALA A 564 23.31 -31.44 -9.01
N VAL A 565 22.66 -30.48 -8.40
CA VAL A 565 21.26 -30.62 -8.03
C VAL A 565 20.48 -30.38 -9.33
N GLU A 566 19.74 -31.38 -9.78
CA GLU A 566 18.84 -31.25 -10.92
C GLU A 566 17.89 -30.09 -10.67
N HIS A 567 18.16 -28.96 -11.27
CA HIS A 567 17.27 -27.81 -11.29
C HIS A 567 16.18 -28.09 -12.32
N ASN A 568 15.05 -28.61 -11.90
CA ASN A 568 13.83 -28.53 -12.68
C ASN A 568 13.55 -27.05 -12.94
N ASN A 569 13.63 -26.62 -14.19
CA ASN A 569 13.35 -25.24 -14.60
C ASN A 569 11.90 -24.90 -14.22
N ILE A 570 11.74 -23.92 -13.35
CA ILE A 570 10.41 -23.39 -12.95
C ILE A 570 9.87 -22.53 -14.09
N LEU A 571 8.69 -22.89 -14.58
CA LEU A 571 8.01 -22.17 -15.65
C LEU A 571 7.14 -21.03 -15.09
N SER A 572 6.97 -20.00 -15.92
CA SER A 572 6.08 -18.88 -15.61
C SER A 572 4.61 -19.32 -15.60
N PRO A 573 3.73 -18.63 -14.85
CA PRO A 573 2.29 -18.91 -14.83
C PRO A 573 1.65 -18.85 -16.21
N VAL A 574 0.53 -19.55 -16.40
CA VAL A 574 -0.28 -19.41 -17.61
C VAL A 574 -1.04 -18.08 -17.53
N HIS A 575 -1.00 -17.32 -18.64
CA HIS A 575 -1.82 -16.11 -18.75
C HIS A 575 -3.29 -16.49 -18.94
N VAL A 576 -4.12 -16.28 -17.93
CA VAL A 576 -5.57 -16.50 -17.99
C VAL A 576 -6.26 -15.14 -18.15
N LYS A 577 -6.85 -14.88 -19.34
CA LYS A 577 -7.70 -13.68 -19.54
C LYS A 577 -8.92 -13.79 -18.63
N ARG A 578 -8.96 -13.01 -17.56
CA ARG A 578 -10.13 -12.87 -16.71
C ARG A 578 -10.96 -11.68 -17.15
N LYS A 579 -12.29 -11.77 -17.03
CA LYS A 579 -13.16 -10.60 -17.14
C LYS A 579 -12.78 -9.68 -15.98
N GLY A 580 -12.02 -8.63 -16.28
CA GLY A 580 -11.66 -7.62 -15.29
C GLY A 580 -12.94 -7.05 -14.66
N ARG A 581 -12.87 -6.64 -13.40
CA ARG A 581 -13.94 -5.89 -12.73
C ARG A 581 -14.38 -4.76 -13.66
N PRO A 582 -15.69 -4.58 -13.98
CA PRO A 582 -16.14 -3.46 -14.77
C PRO A 582 -15.58 -2.18 -14.18
N ARG A 583 -14.95 -1.32 -14.99
CA ARG A 583 -14.46 -0.02 -14.52
C ARG A 583 -15.65 0.70 -13.89
N GLY A 584 -15.71 0.77 -12.58
CA GLY A 584 -16.66 1.60 -11.89
C GLY A 584 -16.52 3.01 -12.44
N LEU A 585 -17.63 3.66 -12.79
CA LEU A 585 -17.60 5.07 -13.19
C LEU A 585 -16.82 5.84 -12.13
N ARG A 586 -15.67 6.39 -12.53
CA ARG A 586 -14.83 7.25 -11.68
C ARG A 586 -15.74 8.32 -11.08
N MET A 587 -15.83 8.39 -9.76
CA MET A 587 -16.53 9.50 -9.11
C MET A 587 -15.85 10.79 -9.55
N GLN A 588 -16.54 11.59 -10.36
CA GLN A 588 -16.05 12.89 -10.80
C GLN A 588 -16.03 13.82 -9.59
N SER A 589 -14.94 14.54 -9.41
CA SER A 589 -14.85 15.56 -8.37
C SER A 589 -15.90 16.65 -8.60
N THR A 590 -16.26 17.38 -7.56
CA THR A 590 -17.22 18.51 -7.63
C THR A 590 -16.78 19.54 -8.69
N VAL A 591 -15.48 19.74 -8.85
CA VAL A 591 -14.87 20.66 -9.84
C VAL A 591 -15.08 20.14 -11.28
N GLU A 592 -14.94 18.84 -11.53
CA GLU A 592 -15.21 18.24 -12.85
C GLU A 592 -16.70 18.27 -13.24
N LYS A 593 -17.61 18.22 -12.24
CA LYS A 593 -19.06 18.35 -12.45
C LYS A 593 -19.47 19.79 -12.79
N ILE A 594 -18.82 20.78 -12.19
CA ILE A 594 -19.05 22.20 -12.45
C ILE A 594 -18.53 22.59 -13.85
N GLY A 595 -17.37 22.06 -14.27
CA GLY A 595 -16.80 22.30 -15.58
C GLY A 595 -17.66 21.79 -16.75
N LYS A 596 -18.39 20.67 -16.58
CA LYS A 596 -19.31 20.14 -17.60
C LYS A 596 -20.63 20.90 -17.71
N LYS A 597 -21.10 21.58 -16.65
CA LYS A 597 -22.29 22.42 -16.69
C LYS A 597 -22.07 23.79 -17.39
N LYS A 598 -20.83 24.21 -17.61
CA LYS A 598 -20.51 25.45 -18.34
C LYS A 598 -20.39 25.25 -19.86
N ASN A 599 -20.37 24.02 -20.34
CA ASN A 599 -20.25 23.69 -21.77
C ASN A 599 -21.53 23.04 -22.35
N MET A 600 -22.65 23.13 -21.67
CA MET A 600 -24.01 22.93 -22.13
C MET A 600 -24.76 24.27 -22.00
#